data_b08cf6ced47ac7c3e70505415d8e9d22
#
_entry.id   b08cf6ced47ac7c3e70505415d8e9d22
#
_cell.length_a   1.000
_cell.length_b   1.000
_cell.length_c   1.000
_cell.angle_alpha   90.00
_cell.angle_beta   90.00
_cell.angle_gamma   90.00
#
_symmetry.space_group_name_H-M   'P 1'
#
loop_
_entity.id
_entity.type
_entity.pdbx_description
1 polymer ?
#
loop_
_entity_poly.entity_id
_entity_poly.type
_entity_poly.pdbx_seq_one_letter_code
_entity_poly.pdbx_strand_id
1 'polypeptide(L)'
;LLNGEDVSETIRLPEVSILASRVSALAVVRAFLLDMQRSLARTHSVVMDGRDIGTVVLPDAGLKIFLSASAECRAQRRWRQLQEKGIQEPYDDVLRELEQRDYDDTHRAVAPLKAAADAVCIDTSDLTLDESINAVCAAIRTRFGLEAQT
;
A
#
# COMPACT_ATOMS: atom_id res chain seq x y z
N LEU A 1 18.19 7.39 -3.20
CA LEU A 1 18.82 8.68 -3.53
C LEU A 1 18.04 9.37 -4.64
N LEU A 2 17.83 10.69 -4.55
CA LEU A 2 17.29 11.52 -5.61
C LEU A 2 18.41 12.45 -6.08
N ASN A 3 18.86 12.29 -7.33
CA ASN A 3 20.00 13.06 -7.89
C ASN A 3 21.28 13.01 -7.00
N GLY A 4 21.49 11.89 -6.33
CA GLY A 4 22.63 11.69 -5.42
C GLY A 4 22.40 12.10 -3.96
N GLU A 5 21.28 12.74 -3.65
CA GLU A 5 20.89 13.14 -2.29
C GLU A 5 20.05 12.04 -1.61
N ASP A 6 20.31 11.76 -0.34
CA ASP A 6 19.49 10.87 0.47
C ASP A 6 18.20 11.58 0.92
N VAL A 7 17.08 11.13 0.38
CA VAL A 7 15.74 11.66 0.67
C VAL A 7 14.87 10.70 1.48
N SER A 8 15.47 9.69 2.11
CA SER A 8 14.75 8.62 2.79
C SER A 8 13.79 9.10 3.88
N GLU A 9 14.18 10.13 4.64
CA GLU A 9 13.30 10.73 5.65
C GLU A 9 12.33 11.74 5.04
N THR A 10 12.80 12.52 4.06
CA THR A 10 11.98 13.54 3.41
C THR A 10 10.75 12.96 2.72
N ILE A 11 10.89 11.83 2.02
CA ILE A 11 9.75 11.17 1.33
C ILE A 11 8.70 10.58 2.28
N ARG A 12 8.99 10.53 3.59
CA ARG A 12 8.07 10.03 4.62
C ARG A 12 7.30 11.13 5.34
N LEU A 13 7.53 12.37 4.96
CA LEU A 13 6.77 13.50 5.51
C LEU A 13 5.31 13.45 5.06
N PRO A 14 4.36 13.88 5.90
CA PRO A 14 2.92 13.89 5.57
C PRO A 14 2.61 14.63 4.27
N GLU A 15 3.22 15.80 4.07
CA GLU A 15 3.03 16.64 2.88
C GLU A 15 3.42 15.91 1.59
N VAL A 16 4.53 15.15 1.63
CA VAL A 16 5.00 14.37 0.48
C VAL A 16 4.03 13.23 0.17
N SER A 17 3.47 12.61 1.20
CA SER A 17 2.44 11.56 1.05
C SER A 17 1.18 12.08 0.36
N ILE A 18 0.72 13.28 0.73
CA ILE A 18 -0.44 13.96 0.11
C ILE A 18 -0.12 14.30 -1.35
N LEU A 19 1.04 14.89 -1.62
CA LEU A 19 1.47 15.23 -2.97
C LEU A 19 1.60 13.98 -3.85
N ALA A 20 2.17 12.90 -3.34
CA ALA A 20 2.31 11.64 -4.06
C ALA A 20 0.93 11.07 -4.44
N SER A 21 -0.05 11.13 -3.55
CA SER A 21 -1.43 10.72 -3.85
C SER A 21 -2.02 11.55 -4.99
N ARG A 22 -1.91 12.88 -4.93
CA ARG A 22 -2.43 13.79 -5.97
C ARG A 22 -1.73 13.59 -7.32
N VAL A 23 -0.40 13.51 -7.33
CA VAL A 23 0.39 13.32 -8.56
C VAL A 23 0.11 11.96 -9.18
N SER A 24 -0.01 10.90 -8.38
CA SER A 24 -0.31 9.56 -8.85
C SER A 24 -1.72 9.41 -9.46
N ALA A 25 -2.63 10.33 -9.20
CA ALA A 25 -3.96 10.37 -9.81
C ALA A 25 -3.93 10.94 -11.25
N LEU A 26 -2.87 11.65 -11.66
CA LEU A 26 -2.74 12.24 -12.98
C LEU A 26 -2.55 11.14 -14.05
N ALA A 27 -3.40 11.13 -15.07
CA ALA A 27 -3.37 10.09 -16.11
C ALA A 27 -2.02 9.99 -16.84
N VAL A 28 -1.38 11.14 -17.13
CA VAL A 28 -0.07 11.19 -17.80
C VAL A 28 1.04 10.57 -16.93
N VAL A 29 1.04 10.81 -15.62
CA VAL A 29 2.00 10.24 -14.68
C VAL A 29 1.76 8.74 -14.55
N ARG A 30 0.50 8.32 -14.45
CA ARG A 30 0.14 6.90 -14.39
C ARG A 30 0.60 6.15 -15.64
N ALA A 31 0.32 6.68 -16.83
CA ALA A 31 0.74 6.05 -18.09
C ALA A 31 2.27 5.87 -18.15
N PHE A 32 3.02 6.91 -17.78
CA PHE A 32 4.48 6.85 -17.76
C PHE A 32 5.02 5.80 -16.78
N LEU A 33 4.47 5.75 -15.56
CA LEU A 33 4.92 4.81 -14.52
C LEU A 33 4.48 3.37 -14.79
N LEU A 34 3.34 3.17 -15.46
CA LEU A 34 2.79 1.83 -15.72
C LEU A 34 3.74 0.95 -16.51
N ASP A 35 4.30 1.49 -17.59
CA ASP A 35 5.25 0.75 -18.44
C ASP A 35 6.55 0.41 -17.70
N MET A 36 7.03 1.33 -16.87
CA MET A 36 8.21 1.09 -16.04
C MET A 36 7.96 -0.01 -15.01
N GLN A 37 6.84 0.04 -14.30
CA GLN A 37 6.46 -0.97 -13.31
C GLN A 37 6.29 -2.36 -13.94
N ARG A 38 5.62 -2.44 -15.09
CA ARG A 38 5.46 -3.68 -15.84
C ARG A 38 6.79 -4.23 -16.38
N SER A 39 7.67 -3.34 -16.81
CA SER A 39 9.02 -3.74 -17.28
C SER A 39 9.84 -4.37 -16.16
N LEU A 40 9.80 -3.80 -14.94
CA LEU A 40 10.46 -4.39 -13.78
C LEU A 40 9.94 -5.80 -13.48
N ALA A 41 8.63 -5.99 -13.51
CA ALA A 41 8.01 -7.29 -13.25
C ALA A 41 8.29 -8.34 -14.34
N ARG A 42 8.55 -7.92 -15.59
CA ARG A 42 8.95 -8.83 -16.67
C ARG A 42 10.39 -9.31 -16.57
N THR A 43 11.26 -8.52 -15.96
CA THR A 43 12.71 -8.79 -15.93
C THR A 43 13.20 -9.26 -14.58
N HIS A 44 12.40 -9.13 -13.52
CA HIS A 44 12.77 -9.47 -12.15
C HIS A 44 11.61 -10.13 -11.42
N SER A 45 11.93 -10.94 -10.40
CA SER A 45 10.95 -11.29 -9.37
C SER A 45 10.71 -10.07 -8.48
N VAL A 46 9.46 -9.67 -8.33
CA VAL A 46 9.10 -8.44 -7.63
C VAL A 46 7.99 -8.67 -6.61
N VAL A 47 8.03 -7.89 -5.55
CA VAL A 47 6.88 -7.63 -4.67
C VAL A 47 6.55 -6.16 -4.83
N MET A 48 5.32 -5.86 -5.21
CA MET A 48 4.86 -4.49 -5.41
C MET A 48 3.71 -4.16 -4.46
N ASP A 49 3.79 -3.02 -3.82
CA ASP A 49 2.74 -2.45 -2.98
C ASP A 49 2.09 -1.25 -3.69
N GLY A 50 0.77 -1.12 -3.55
CA GLY A 50 0.02 0.00 -4.13
C GLY A 50 -1.49 -0.23 -4.09
N ARG A 51 -2.25 0.66 -4.73
CA ARG A 51 -3.72 0.69 -4.70
C ARG A 51 -4.38 -0.13 -5.80
N ASP A 52 -3.68 -0.30 -6.90
CA ASP A 52 -4.20 -0.91 -8.13
C ASP A 52 -3.21 -1.91 -8.77
N ILE A 53 -2.22 -2.36 -7.99
CA ILE A 53 -1.19 -3.28 -8.49
C ILE A 53 -1.83 -4.57 -9.03
N GLY A 54 -2.70 -5.21 -8.26
CA GLY A 54 -3.34 -6.47 -8.66
C GLY A 54 -4.49 -6.34 -9.67
N THR A 55 -4.98 -5.12 -9.92
CA THR A 55 -6.12 -4.90 -10.84
C THR A 55 -5.71 -4.25 -12.15
N VAL A 56 -4.67 -3.42 -12.16
CA VAL A 56 -4.26 -2.63 -13.34
C VAL A 56 -2.80 -2.85 -13.70
N VAL A 57 -1.89 -2.77 -12.74
CA VAL A 57 -0.45 -2.83 -13.03
C VAL A 57 -0.03 -4.25 -13.40
N LEU A 58 -0.32 -5.22 -12.55
CA LEU A 58 0.02 -6.64 -12.68
C LEU A 58 -1.24 -7.51 -12.51
N PRO A 59 -2.20 -7.46 -13.46
CA PRO A 59 -3.43 -8.24 -13.37
C PRO A 59 -3.20 -9.75 -13.42
N ASP A 60 -2.05 -10.18 -13.94
CA ASP A 60 -1.65 -11.58 -14.06
C ASP A 60 -0.60 -12.00 -13.02
N ALA A 61 -0.45 -11.23 -11.93
CA ALA A 61 0.49 -11.59 -10.85
C ALA A 61 0.18 -12.97 -10.27
N GLY A 62 1.23 -13.76 -10.00
CA GLY A 62 1.11 -15.13 -9.49
C GLY A 62 0.41 -15.23 -8.13
N LEU A 63 0.50 -14.19 -7.31
CA LEU A 63 -0.26 -14.01 -6.07
C LEU A 63 -0.65 -12.54 -5.93
N LYS A 64 -1.90 -12.31 -5.57
CA LYS A 64 -2.44 -11.00 -5.23
C LYS A 64 -2.98 -11.05 -3.81
N ILE A 65 -2.52 -10.14 -2.99
CA ILE A 65 -2.99 -9.99 -1.61
C ILE A 65 -3.66 -8.62 -1.51
N PHE A 66 -4.89 -8.59 -1.06
CA PHE A 66 -5.60 -7.37 -0.70
C PHE A 66 -5.58 -7.25 0.83
N LEU A 67 -4.71 -6.38 1.32
CA LEU A 67 -4.54 -6.13 2.73
C LEU A 67 -5.47 -5.01 3.17
N SER A 68 -6.31 -5.26 4.17
CA SER A 68 -7.23 -4.28 4.74
C SER A 68 -7.07 -4.16 6.25
N ALA A 69 -7.58 -3.05 6.78
CA ALA A 69 -7.86 -2.84 8.19
C ALA A 69 -8.91 -1.73 8.32
N SER A 70 -9.66 -1.69 9.42
CA SER A 70 -10.63 -0.63 9.67
C SER A 70 -9.95 0.76 9.68
N ALA A 71 -10.70 1.81 9.36
CA ALA A 71 -10.17 3.17 9.35
C ALA A 71 -9.63 3.56 10.73
N GLU A 72 -10.34 3.18 11.79
CA GLU A 72 -9.96 3.45 13.18
C GLU A 72 -8.66 2.73 13.55
N CYS A 73 -8.52 1.46 13.17
CA CYS A 73 -7.29 0.69 13.43
C CYS A 73 -6.09 1.33 12.74
N ARG A 74 -6.22 1.73 11.46
CA ARG A 74 -5.18 2.41 10.71
C ARG A 74 -4.87 3.79 11.26
N ALA A 75 -5.88 4.56 11.67
CA ALA A 75 -5.72 5.85 12.32
C ALA A 75 -4.96 5.72 13.64
N GLN A 76 -5.31 4.70 14.45
CA GLN A 76 -4.61 4.44 15.72
C GLN A 76 -3.14 4.08 15.50
N ARG A 77 -2.83 3.24 14.49
CA ARG A 77 -1.45 2.89 14.12
C ARG A 77 -0.68 4.14 13.65
N ARG A 78 -1.29 4.95 12.78
CA ARG A 78 -0.69 6.18 12.27
C ARG A 78 -0.46 7.22 13.36
N TRP A 79 -1.46 7.43 14.21
CA TRP A 79 -1.39 8.37 15.31
C TRP A 79 -0.23 8.01 16.29
N ARG A 80 -0.06 6.72 16.65
CA ARG A 80 1.07 6.28 17.47
C ARG A 80 2.41 6.57 16.80
N GLN A 81 2.56 6.30 15.51
CA GLN A 81 3.78 6.61 14.76
C GLN A 81 4.11 8.12 14.76
N LEU A 82 3.10 8.98 14.67
CA LEU A 82 3.29 10.43 14.77
C LEU A 82 3.75 10.84 16.16
N GLN A 83 3.13 10.31 17.20
CA GLN A 83 3.54 10.56 18.59
C GLN A 83 5.00 10.13 18.86
N GLU A 84 5.41 8.97 18.35
CA GLU A 84 6.79 8.47 18.48
C GLU A 84 7.81 9.41 17.77
N LYS A 85 7.38 10.11 16.72
CA LYS A 85 8.18 11.12 16.01
C LYS A 85 8.10 12.52 16.65
N GLY A 86 7.37 12.68 17.74
CA GLY A 86 7.17 13.97 18.40
C GLY A 86 6.17 14.90 17.69
N ILE A 87 5.44 14.39 16.70
CA ILE A 87 4.41 15.14 15.98
C ILE A 87 3.09 14.99 16.74
N GLN A 88 2.62 16.11 17.31
CA GLN A 88 1.35 16.14 18.06
C GLN A 88 0.20 16.50 17.14
N GLU A 89 -0.47 15.49 16.62
CA GLU A 89 -1.68 15.64 15.81
C GLU A 89 -2.86 14.99 16.53
N PRO A 90 -4.04 15.63 16.57
CA PRO A 90 -5.24 15.04 17.17
C PRO A 90 -5.63 13.76 16.44
N TYR A 91 -6.03 12.72 17.18
CA TYR A 91 -6.47 11.45 16.61
C TYR A 91 -7.61 11.61 15.59
N ASP A 92 -8.58 12.47 15.90
CA ASP A 92 -9.75 12.71 15.02
C ASP A 92 -9.37 13.33 13.67
N ASP A 93 -8.30 14.13 13.64
CA ASP A 93 -7.79 14.70 12.39
C ASP A 93 -7.09 13.61 11.55
N VAL A 94 -6.28 12.77 12.18
CA VAL A 94 -5.65 11.61 11.53
C VAL A 94 -6.71 10.65 10.96
N LEU A 95 -7.77 10.37 11.73
CA LEU A 95 -8.86 9.51 11.26
C LEU A 95 -9.58 10.13 10.05
N ARG A 96 -9.96 11.41 10.14
CA ARG A 96 -10.63 12.12 9.05
C ARG A 96 -9.81 12.16 7.77
N GLU A 97 -8.51 12.40 7.87
CA GLU A 97 -7.60 12.38 6.72
C GLU A 97 -7.53 10.99 6.06
N LEU A 98 -7.49 9.93 6.86
CA LEU A 98 -7.48 8.57 6.34
C LEU A 98 -8.79 8.20 5.66
N GLU A 99 -9.93 8.54 6.26
CA GLU A 99 -11.25 8.31 5.67
C GLU A 99 -11.41 9.07 4.35
N GLN A 100 -10.99 10.34 4.31
CA GLN A 100 -11.04 11.13 3.08
C GLN A 100 -10.15 10.52 1.99
N ARG A 101 -8.96 10.07 2.34
CA ARG A 101 -8.06 9.41 1.40
C ARG A 101 -8.63 8.10 0.88
N ASP A 102 -9.24 7.29 1.73
CA ASP A 102 -9.92 6.05 1.32
C ASP A 102 -11.06 6.33 0.36
N TYR A 103 -11.85 7.36 0.67
CA TYR A 103 -12.92 7.81 -0.22
C TYR A 103 -12.35 8.20 -1.60
N ASP A 104 -11.32 9.03 -1.64
CA ASP A 104 -10.68 9.46 -2.88
C ASP A 104 -10.08 8.29 -3.66
N ASP A 105 -9.36 7.38 -2.99
CA ASP A 105 -8.75 6.20 -3.61
C ASP A 105 -9.80 5.24 -4.18
N THR A 106 -10.96 5.09 -3.54
CA THR A 106 -12.03 4.18 -3.98
C THR A 106 -12.93 4.79 -5.05
N HIS A 107 -13.08 6.13 -5.09
CA HIS A 107 -13.98 6.84 -6.01
C HIS A 107 -13.27 7.52 -7.19
N ARG A 108 -11.94 7.43 -7.27
CA ARG A 108 -11.23 8.00 -8.40
C ARG A 108 -11.65 7.34 -9.72
N ALA A 109 -11.77 8.16 -10.78
CA ALA A 109 -12.25 7.71 -12.09
C ALA A 109 -11.31 6.70 -12.77
N VAL A 110 -10.00 6.76 -12.47
CA VAL A 110 -8.97 5.90 -13.08
C VAL A 110 -8.38 4.99 -12.02
N ALA A 111 -8.45 3.69 -12.24
CA ALA A 111 -7.86 2.65 -11.39
C ALA A 111 -8.26 2.80 -9.90
N PRO A 112 -9.57 2.76 -9.55
CA PRO A 112 -10.00 2.86 -8.16
C PRO A 112 -9.43 1.73 -7.31
N LEU A 113 -9.24 2.01 -6.02
CA LEU A 113 -8.84 1.01 -5.05
C LEU A 113 -9.94 -0.06 -4.91
N LYS A 114 -9.63 -1.26 -5.30
CA LYS A 114 -10.50 -2.44 -5.14
C LYS A 114 -9.67 -3.73 -5.12
N ALA A 115 -10.19 -4.73 -4.44
CA ALA A 115 -9.62 -6.07 -4.51
C ALA A 115 -9.75 -6.64 -5.93
N ALA A 116 -8.72 -7.31 -6.43
CA ALA A 116 -8.85 -8.15 -7.61
C ALA A 116 -9.73 -9.36 -7.31
N ALA A 117 -10.44 -9.88 -8.31
CA ALA A 117 -11.38 -11.00 -8.11
C ALA A 117 -10.70 -12.27 -7.58
N ASP A 118 -9.43 -12.44 -7.89
CA ASP A 118 -8.57 -13.56 -7.48
C ASP A 118 -7.62 -13.19 -6.33
N ALA A 119 -7.84 -12.08 -5.65
CA ALA A 119 -7.00 -11.68 -4.52
C ALA A 119 -7.35 -12.45 -3.24
N VAL A 120 -6.33 -12.83 -2.50
CA VAL A 120 -6.46 -13.28 -1.10
C VAL A 120 -6.67 -12.03 -0.25
N CYS A 121 -7.85 -11.90 0.34
CA CYS A 121 -8.17 -10.78 1.23
C CYS A 121 -7.73 -11.12 2.66
N ILE A 122 -6.94 -10.24 3.26
CA ILE A 122 -6.47 -10.36 4.64
C ILE A 122 -6.87 -9.09 5.39
N ASP A 123 -7.78 -9.24 6.35
CA ASP A 123 -8.12 -8.15 7.28
C ASP A 123 -7.17 -8.21 8.48
N THR A 124 -6.49 -7.10 8.74
CA THR A 124 -5.51 -6.97 9.82
C THR A 124 -6.01 -6.09 10.96
N SER A 125 -7.32 -5.80 11.03
CA SER A 125 -7.90 -4.90 12.04
C SER A 125 -7.57 -5.36 13.47
N ASP A 126 -7.72 -6.66 13.72
CA ASP A 126 -7.50 -7.26 15.04
C ASP A 126 -6.16 -8.00 15.17
N LEU A 127 -5.28 -7.86 14.17
CA LEU A 127 -3.99 -8.54 14.15
C LEU A 127 -2.87 -7.62 14.62
N THR A 128 -1.94 -8.19 15.36
CA THR A 128 -0.62 -7.59 15.60
C THR A 128 0.19 -7.56 14.31
N LEU A 129 1.32 -6.86 14.32
CA LEU A 129 2.24 -6.83 13.17
C LEU A 129 2.73 -8.24 12.82
N ASP A 130 3.14 -9.03 13.82
CA ASP A 130 3.67 -10.39 13.62
C ASP A 130 2.59 -11.34 13.09
N GLU A 131 1.38 -11.26 13.59
CA GLU A 131 0.24 -12.04 13.07
C GLU A 131 -0.10 -11.64 11.63
N SER A 132 -0.06 -10.36 11.31
CA SER A 132 -0.27 -9.86 9.94
C SER A 132 0.82 -10.37 8.99
N ILE A 133 2.09 -10.34 9.40
CA ILE A 133 3.21 -10.89 8.63
C ILE A 133 3.02 -12.40 8.43
N ASN A 134 2.67 -13.12 9.49
CA ASN A 134 2.44 -14.57 9.41
C ASN A 134 1.28 -14.93 8.47
N ALA A 135 0.20 -14.16 8.47
CA ALA A 135 -0.93 -14.34 7.56
C ALA A 135 -0.51 -14.15 6.08
N VAL A 136 0.27 -13.11 5.79
CA VAL A 136 0.83 -12.87 4.45
C VAL A 136 1.79 -14.00 4.05
N CYS A 137 2.69 -14.41 4.92
CA CYS A 137 3.61 -15.51 4.68
C CYS A 137 2.89 -16.84 4.44
N ALA A 138 1.81 -17.11 5.19
CA ALA A 138 1.00 -18.31 4.99
C ALA A 138 0.33 -18.31 3.60
N ALA A 139 -0.22 -17.17 3.16
CA ALA A 139 -0.78 -17.04 1.82
C ALA A 139 0.26 -17.31 0.72
N ILE A 140 1.47 -16.78 0.89
CA ILE A 140 2.60 -17.03 -0.04
C ILE A 140 2.98 -18.51 -0.07
N ARG A 141 3.17 -19.13 1.09
CA ARG A 141 3.52 -20.57 1.19
C ARG A 141 2.46 -21.45 0.53
N THR A 142 1.19 -21.19 0.84
CA THR A 142 0.06 -21.93 0.24
C THR A 142 0.06 -21.79 -1.27
N ARG A 143 0.27 -20.60 -1.79
CA ARG A 143 0.23 -20.32 -3.23
C ARG A 143 1.37 -20.98 -4.00
N PHE A 144 2.56 -21.00 -3.44
CA PHE A 144 3.78 -21.47 -4.12
C PHE A 144 4.30 -22.82 -3.64
N GLY A 145 3.56 -23.51 -2.76
CA GLY A 145 3.95 -24.82 -2.24
C GLY A 145 5.26 -24.79 -1.44
N LEU A 146 5.54 -23.67 -0.74
CA LEU A 146 6.77 -23.53 0.04
C LEU A 146 6.57 -24.14 1.44
N GLU A 147 7.43 -25.09 1.80
CA GLU A 147 7.45 -25.63 3.16
C GLU A 147 7.99 -24.60 4.15
N ALA A 148 7.49 -24.63 5.39
CA ALA A 148 8.07 -23.82 6.45
C ALA A 148 9.49 -24.32 6.70
N GLN A 149 10.47 -23.45 6.52
CA GLN A 149 11.83 -23.78 7.02
C GLN A 149 11.74 -23.78 8.54
N THR A 150 11.91 -24.97 9.13
CA THR A 150 12.03 -25.21 10.57
C THR A 150 13.33 -24.64 11.11
#